data_dc5c51acdbfcc1c45c983d38851655cd
#
_entry.id   dc5c51acdbfcc1c45c983d38851655cd
#
_cell.length_a   1.000
_cell.length_b   1.000
_cell.length_c   1.000
_cell.angle_alpha   90.00
_cell.angle_beta   90.00
_cell.angle_gamma   90.00
#
_symmetry.space_group_name_H-M   'P 1'
#
loop_
_entity.id
_entity.type
_entity.pdbx_description
1 polymer ?
#
loop_
_entity_poly.entity_id
_entity_poly.type
_entity_poly.pdbx_seq_one_letter_code
_entity_poly.pdbx_strand_id
1 'polypeptide(L)'
;MIEFDNVTITQPGADRPVLDGVTGRIRESDLCVVVGRTGSGKSTLLGAINSLVPATTGATMSGRILIDGRDITGTRPRELADLVGYVGQNPLAGFVTDTVEDEVAYGMEQLGIAPSTMRKRVEETLDLMGIAELRRRQLVELSGGQQQRVAIAAVLAAQPRVLVLDEPTSALDPNAAQDVLSAINTLVYDVGLTVVLAEHRLERVMHTADSAVWLRSDGRAVFGPTADVLARADVRPPLVELSGVLGWPSVATSVRNARRKVQDEGPHVVLPDLPSEPVAWSDAGLTRVVEARGLTVRYGSQLAVSADLDLHAGNVVALMGRNGSGKSSLMWALQGAVASTGTLSIAGSDPRRVGDAEARTLVSLVPQTPSDLLYLPSVGEELEQADRESHAPPGTTRAILTRLGADLPDDRNPRDLSEGQRLALVLAIQLAARPAVVCLDEPTRGLDYQMKHELAAIVRRLADDGACVVIATHDVEFTAQATDRCIVLADGDVVADGPTRVVCCASPGFSPQVAKVFHPHDVLTVAEVSSALAAQGLAKAPA
;
A
#
# COMPACT_ATOMS: atom_id res chain seq x y z
N MET A 1 -29.81 -0.10 -3.51
CA MET A 1 -29.02 -1.12 -4.24
C MET A 1 -28.55 -2.23 -3.32
N ILE A 2 -27.57 -2.03 -2.41
CA ILE A 2 -27.13 -3.06 -1.44
C ILE A 2 -27.63 -2.68 -0.05
N GLU A 3 -28.33 -3.57 0.63
CA GLU A 3 -28.85 -3.35 1.99
C GLU A 3 -28.31 -4.43 2.94
N PHE A 4 -27.79 -4.00 4.08
CA PHE A 4 -27.35 -4.86 5.18
C PHE A 4 -28.39 -4.74 6.31
N ASP A 5 -28.97 -5.86 6.73
CA ASP A 5 -29.97 -5.94 7.78
C ASP A 5 -29.43 -6.81 8.91
N ASN A 6 -28.87 -6.15 9.93
CA ASN A 6 -28.32 -6.74 11.14
C ASN A 6 -27.32 -7.89 10.90
N VAL A 7 -26.37 -7.67 9.96
CA VAL A 7 -25.38 -8.68 9.53
C VAL A 7 -24.32 -8.86 10.60
N THR A 8 -24.19 -10.09 11.11
CA THR A 8 -23.13 -10.50 12.04
C THR A 8 -22.38 -11.68 11.46
N ILE A 9 -21.03 -11.59 11.41
CA ILE A 9 -20.16 -12.64 10.86
C ILE A 9 -19.06 -12.96 11.86
N THR A 10 -18.92 -14.27 12.18
CA THR A 10 -17.88 -14.79 13.08
C THR A 10 -17.01 -15.78 12.31
N GLN A 11 -15.69 -15.56 12.31
CA GLN A 11 -14.72 -16.47 11.69
C GLN A 11 -14.55 -17.74 12.51
N PRO A 12 -14.17 -18.87 11.89
CA PRO A 12 -13.93 -20.12 12.60
C PRO A 12 -12.88 -19.93 13.70
N GLY A 13 -13.19 -20.40 14.92
CA GLY A 13 -12.29 -20.30 16.06
C GLY A 13 -12.14 -18.91 16.69
N ALA A 14 -12.87 -17.92 16.22
CA ALA A 14 -12.87 -16.58 16.83
C ALA A 14 -13.92 -16.49 17.96
N ASP A 15 -13.51 -15.90 19.10
CA ASP A 15 -14.38 -15.68 20.26
C ASP A 15 -15.37 -14.51 20.05
N ARG A 16 -15.10 -13.66 19.08
CA ARG A 16 -15.89 -12.46 18.78
C ARG A 16 -16.20 -12.34 17.30
N PRO A 17 -17.36 -11.78 16.93
CA PRO A 17 -17.67 -11.51 15.55
C PRO A 17 -16.70 -10.47 14.97
N VAL A 18 -16.31 -10.66 13.71
CA VAL A 18 -15.55 -9.69 12.93
C VAL A 18 -16.45 -8.58 12.38
N LEU A 19 -17.72 -8.89 12.10
CA LEU A 19 -18.79 -7.94 11.81
C LEU A 19 -19.91 -8.17 12.80
N ASP A 20 -20.39 -7.12 13.48
CA ASP A 20 -21.38 -7.20 14.56
C ASP A 20 -22.56 -6.26 14.30
N GLY A 21 -23.70 -6.83 13.93
CA GLY A 21 -24.96 -6.10 13.73
C GLY A 21 -24.88 -5.01 12.65
N VAL A 22 -24.11 -5.24 11.58
CA VAL A 22 -23.94 -4.27 10.48
C VAL A 22 -25.28 -4.02 9.83
N THR A 23 -25.74 -2.76 9.87
CA THR A 23 -26.99 -2.29 9.27
C THR A 23 -26.74 -1.00 8.52
N GLY A 24 -27.13 -0.96 7.24
CA GLY A 24 -26.93 0.20 6.38
C GLY A 24 -27.20 -0.08 4.92
N ARG A 25 -26.96 0.92 4.07
CA ARG A 25 -27.28 0.85 2.65
C ARG A 25 -26.23 1.54 1.80
N ILE A 26 -25.90 0.91 0.66
CA ILE A 26 -25.13 1.50 -0.44
C ILE A 26 -26.11 1.77 -1.59
N ARG A 27 -26.07 2.96 -2.18
CA ARG A 27 -26.98 3.38 -3.23
C ARG A 27 -26.59 2.80 -4.57
N GLU A 28 -27.52 2.81 -5.51
CA GLU A 28 -27.25 2.45 -6.91
C GLU A 28 -26.34 3.51 -7.55
N SER A 29 -25.44 3.04 -8.42
CA SER A 29 -24.46 3.87 -9.13
C SER A 29 -23.51 4.67 -8.22
N ASP A 30 -23.37 4.28 -6.94
CA ASP A 30 -22.37 4.85 -6.04
C ASP A 30 -21.00 4.18 -6.27
N LEU A 31 -19.95 4.98 -6.18
CA LEU A 31 -18.61 4.52 -5.81
C LEU A 31 -18.52 4.54 -4.28
N CYS A 32 -18.60 3.38 -3.66
CA CYS A 32 -18.54 3.24 -2.21
C CYS A 32 -17.18 2.72 -1.76
N VAL A 33 -16.49 3.45 -0.88
CA VAL A 33 -15.22 3.01 -0.30
C VAL A 33 -15.42 2.42 1.09
N VAL A 34 -14.90 1.20 1.31
CA VAL A 34 -14.87 0.54 2.62
C VAL A 34 -13.57 0.90 3.32
N VAL A 35 -13.66 1.58 4.46
CA VAL A 35 -12.53 2.07 5.24
C VAL A 35 -12.48 1.43 6.61
N GLY A 36 -11.30 1.30 7.19
CA GLY A 36 -11.08 0.73 8.51
C GLY A 36 -9.65 0.23 8.65
N ARG A 37 -9.23 -0.04 9.88
CA ARG A 37 -7.90 -0.56 10.17
C ARG A 37 -7.66 -1.92 9.53
N THR A 38 -6.41 -2.33 9.43
CA THR A 38 -6.06 -3.71 9.05
C THR A 38 -6.70 -4.68 10.04
N GLY A 39 -7.37 -5.72 9.51
CA GLY A 39 -8.11 -6.68 10.34
C GLY A 39 -9.51 -6.25 10.81
N SER A 40 -10.01 -5.06 10.42
CA SER A 40 -11.38 -4.62 10.79
C SER A 40 -12.52 -5.34 10.06
N GLY A 41 -12.21 -6.28 9.16
CA GLY A 41 -13.23 -7.05 8.45
C GLY A 41 -13.61 -6.51 7.06
N LYS A 42 -12.79 -5.63 6.44
CA LYS A 42 -13.06 -5.09 5.08
C LYS A 42 -13.28 -6.21 4.06
N SER A 43 -12.32 -7.11 3.90
CA SER A 43 -12.43 -8.24 2.97
C SER A 43 -13.56 -9.20 3.34
N THR A 44 -13.90 -9.31 4.64
CA THR A 44 -15.06 -10.09 5.10
C THR A 44 -16.36 -9.45 4.65
N LEU A 45 -16.52 -8.13 4.77
CA LEU A 45 -17.70 -7.41 4.28
C LEU A 45 -17.82 -7.52 2.76
N LEU A 46 -16.71 -7.30 2.03
CA LEU A 46 -16.66 -7.42 0.57
C LEU A 46 -17.01 -8.85 0.12
N GLY A 47 -16.42 -9.86 0.76
CA GLY A 47 -16.72 -11.27 0.49
C GLY A 47 -18.16 -11.67 0.85
N ALA A 48 -18.81 -10.98 1.79
CA ALA A 48 -20.21 -11.22 2.13
C ALA A 48 -21.17 -10.70 1.04
N ILE A 49 -20.82 -9.62 0.32
CA ILE A 49 -21.63 -9.07 -0.78
C ILE A 49 -21.76 -10.05 -1.95
N ASN A 50 -20.76 -10.89 -2.19
CA ASN A 50 -20.81 -11.91 -3.23
C ASN A 50 -20.97 -13.34 -2.68
N SER A 51 -21.31 -13.48 -1.39
CA SER A 51 -21.49 -14.75 -0.67
C SER A 51 -20.24 -15.67 -0.63
N LEU A 52 -19.05 -15.21 -0.95
CA LEU A 52 -17.81 -15.93 -0.67
C LEU A 52 -17.64 -16.17 0.84
N VAL A 53 -18.05 -15.19 1.65
CA VAL A 53 -18.23 -15.35 3.08
C VAL A 53 -19.73 -15.50 3.35
N PRO A 54 -20.19 -16.57 4.01
CA PRO A 54 -19.44 -17.63 4.71
C PRO A 54 -19.07 -18.85 3.83
N ALA A 55 -19.49 -18.92 2.57
CA ALA A 55 -19.50 -20.16 1.78
C ALA A 55 -18.10 -20.83 1.64
N THR A 56 -17.03 -20.06 1.57
CA THR A 56 -15.65 -20.58 1.36
C THR A 56 -14.79 -20.52 2.62
N THR A 57 -15.20 -19.73 3.62
CA THR A 57 -14.37 -19.47 4.82
C THR A 57 -14.77 -20.33 6.02
N GLY A 58 -15.93 -20.98 5.98
CA GLY A 58 -16.48 -21.69 7.13
C GLY A 58 -16.96 -20.76 8.27
N ALA A 59 -17.05 -19.46 8.02
CA ALA A 59 -17.59 -18.49 8.96
C ALA A 59 -19.08 -18.75 9.23
N THR A 60 -19.56 -18.30 10.38
CA THR A 60 -21.00 -18.25 10.66
C THR A 60 -21.54 -16.86 10.35
N MET A 61 -22.73 -16.79 9.76
CA MET A 61 -23.38 -15.52 9.41
C MET A 61 -24.84 -15.53 9.91
N SER A 62 -25.26 -14.39 10.46
CA SER A 62 -26.68 -14.10 10.75
C SER A 62 -27.05 -12.72 10.20
N GLY A 63 -28.34 -12.41 10.14
CA GLY A 63 -28.87 -11.23 9.45
C GLY A 63 -29.05 -11.49 7.95
N ARG A 64 -29.26 -10.44 7.16
CA ARG A 64 -29.54 -10.56 5.73
C ARG A 64 -28.78 -9.51 4.91
N ILE A 65 -28.42 -9.88 3.68
CA ILE A 65 -27.90 -8.96 2.66
C ILE A 65 -28.86 -9.02 1.47
N LEU A 66 -29.35 -7.85 1.07
CA LEU A 66 -30.22 -7.72 -0.09
C LEU A 66 -29.52 -6.90 -1.17
N ILE A 67 -29.65 -7.34 -2.41
CA ILE A 67 -29.21 -6.56 -3.60
C ILE A 67 -30.44 -6.40 -4.50
N ASP A 68 -30.84 -5.15 -4.74
CA ASP A 68 -32.09 -4.79 -5.42
C ASP A 68 -33.32 -5.49 -4.86
N GLY A 69 -33.40 -5.62 -3.53
CA GLY A 69 -34.49 -6.30 -2.84
C GLY A 69 -34.44 -7.83 -2.91
N ARG A 70 -33.50 -8.43 -3.68
CA ARG A 70 -33.25 -9.87 -3.66
C ARG A 70 -32.38 -10.23 -2.48
N ASP A 71 -32.87 -11.10 -1.61
CA ASP A 71 -32.06 -11.67 -0.52
C ASP A 71 -31.04 -12.65 -1.11
N ILE A 72 -29.75 -12.36 -0.90
CA ILE A 72 -28.63 -13.18 -1.36
C ILE A 72 -28.06 -14.07 -0.25
N THR A 73 -28.59 -13.97 0.98
CA THR A 73 -28.09 -14.70 2.13
C THR A 73 -28.14 -16.21 1.90
N GLY A 74 -26.99 -16.87 2.01
CA GLY A 74 -26.90 -18.32 1.75
C GLY A 74 -26.96 -18.75 0.28
N THR A 75 -27.07 -17.81 -0.66
CA THR A 75 -26.95 -18.10 -2.10
C THR A 75 -25.50 -18.45 -2.42
N ARG A 76 -25.26 -19.40 -3.33
CA ARG A 76 -23.90 -19.76 -3.71
C ARG A 76 -23.27 -18.68 -4.59
N PRO A 77 -21.95 -18.38 -4.47
CA PRO A 77 -21.29 -17.34 -5.28
C PRO A 77 -21.52 -17.48 -6.78
N ARG A 78 -21.48 -18.70 -7.32
CA ARG A 78 -21.73 -18.96 -8.75
C ARG A 78 -23.13 -18.57 -9.22
N GLU A 79 -24.12 -18.55 -8.33
CA GLU A 79 -25.51 -18.18 -8.63
C GLU A 79 -25.73 -16.66 -8.56
N LEU A 80 -24.68 -15.92 -8.21
CA LEU A 80 -24.64 -14.45 -8.12
C LEU A 80 -23.73 -13.84 -9.19
N ALA A 81 -23.10 -14.63 -10.06
CA ALA A 81 -22.11 -14.14 -11.02
C ALA A 81 -22.69 -13.16 -12.07
N ASP A 82 -24.02 -13.21 -12.30
CA ASP A 82 -24.77 -12.26 -13.13
C ASP A 82 -25.16 -10.97 -12.36
N LEU A 83 -25.04 -10.98 -11.04
CA LEU A 83 -25.44 -9.88 -10.16
C LEU A 83 -24.24 -9.16 -9.55
N VAL A 84 -23.23 -9.91 -9.10
CA VAL A 84 -22.06 -9.40 -8.39
C VAL A 84 -20.77 -9.94 -9.00
N GLY A 85 -19.96 -9.04 -9.55
CA GLY A 85 -18.58 -9.31 -9.94
C GLY A 85 -17.65 -9.05 -8.76
N TYR A 86 -16.70 -9.95 -8.49
CA TYR A 86 -15.72 -9.81 -7.40
C TYR A 86 -14.31 -9.97 -7.93
N VAL A 87 -13.45 -9.02 -7.59
CA VAL A 87 -12.00 -9.07 -7.87
C VAL A 87 -11.26 -8.97 -6.55
N GLY A 88 -10.48 -10.01 -6.23
CA GLY A 88 -9.67 -10.06 -5.01
C GLY A 88 -8.35 -9.30 -5.14
N GLN A 89 -7.61 -9.28 -4.03
CA GLN A 89 -6.36 -8.54 -3.88
C GLN A 89 -5.24 -9.00 -4.84
N ASN A 90 -5.21 -10.27 -5.21
CA ASN A 90 -4.23 -10.83 -6.14
C ASN A 90 -4.91 -11.30 -7.43
N PRO A 91 -4.82 -10.55 -8.54
CA PRO A 91 -5.45 -10.91 -9.81
C PRO A 91 -5.00 -12.27 -10.34
N LEU A 92 -3.68 -12.57 -10.27
CA LEU A 92 -3.13 -13.84 -10.78
C LEU A 92 -3.73 -15.07 -10.11
N ALA A 93 -4.06 -14.98 -8.83
CA ALA A 93 -4.70 -16.08 -8.11
C ALA A 93 -6.13 -16.36 -8.56
N GLY A 94 -6.77 -15.39 -9.24
CA GLY A 94 -8.12 -15.51 -9.76
C GLY A 94 -8.20 -15.97 -11.21
N PHE A 95 -7.11 -15.93 -11.98
CA PHE A 95 -7.09 -16.31 -13.37
C PHE A 95 -7.19 -17.83 -13.56
N VAL A 96 -7.98 -18.24 -14.55
CA VAL A 96 -8.26 -19.66 -14.87
C VAL A 96 -7.64 -20.06 -16.21
N THR A 97 -7.47 -19.09 -17.11
CA THR A 97 -6.95 -19.31 -18.46
C THR A 97 -5.54 -18.73 -18.64
N ASP A 98 -4.96 -18.89 -19.82
CA ASP A 98 -3.60 -18.43 -20.11
C ASP A 98 -3.56 -17.09 -20.84
N THR A 99 -4.62 -16.72 -21.58
CA THR A 99 -4.64 -15.50 -22.41
C THR A 99 -5.71 -14.51 -21.96
N VAL A 100 -5.51 -13.23 -22.29
CA VAL A 100 -6.46 -12.15 -21.95
C VAL A 100 -7.85 -12.41 -22.55
N GLU A 101 -7.93 -12.78 -23.84
CA GLU A 101 -9.20 -13.00 -24.51
C GLU A 101 -9.99 -14.16 -23.88
N ASP A 102 -9.30 -15.27 -23.59
CA ASP A 102 -9.93 -16.45 -22.99
C ASP A 102 -10.40 -16.15 -21.56
N GLU A 103 -9.61 -15.40 -20.78
CA GLU A 103 -9.98 -15.02 -19.42
C GLU A 103 -11.22 -14.13 -19.38
N VAL A 104 -11.30 -13.13 -20.26
CA VAL A 104 -12.48 -12.26 -20.37
C VAL A 104 -13.72 -13.02 -20.85
N ALA A 105 -13.56 -14.04 -21.69
CA ALA A 105 -14.65 -14.88 -22.16
C ALA A 105 -15.11 -15.91 -21.13
N TYR A 106 -14.22 -16.38 -20.26
CA TYR A 106 -14.44 -17.53 -19.38
C TYR A 106 -15.71 -17.44 -18.52
N GLY A 107 -15.92 -16.30 -17.84
CA GLY A 107 -17.11 -16.09 -17.00
C GLY A 107 -18.42 -16.21 -17.79
N MET A 108 -18.43 -15.70 -19.00
CA MET A 108 -19.60 -15.79 -19.89
C MET A 108 -19.86 -17.22 -20.39
N GLU A 109 -18.81 -18.00 -20.64
CA GLU A 109 -18.92 -19.42 -21.00
C GLU A 109 -19.58 -20.22 -19.86
N GLN A 110 -19.15 -19.95 -18.59
CA GLN A 110 -19.74 -20.60 -17.42
C GLN A 110 -21.22 -20.24 -17.23
N LEU A 111 -21.65 -19.06 -17.67
CA LEU A 111 -23.04 -18.60 -17.66
C LEU A 111 -23.85 -19.09 -18.87
N GLY A 112 -23.23 -19.79 -19.83
CA GLY A 112 -23.89 -20.31 -21.03
C GLY A 112 -24.32 -19.21 -21.99
N ILE A 113 -23.64 -18.09 -22.06
CA ILE A 113 -23.93 -16.97 -22.97
C ILE A 113 -23.60 -17.39 -24.42
N ALA A 114 -24.47 -17.02 -25.37
CA ALA A 114 -24.30 -17.39 -26.77
C ALA A 114 -22.97 -16.81 -27.35
N PRO A 115 -22.23 -17.58 -28.18
CA PRO A 115 -20.92 -17.18 -28.72
C PRO A 115 -20.91 -15.82 -29.45
N SER A 116 -21.99 -15.49 -30.19
CA SER A 116 -22.10 -14.20 -30.86
C SER A 116 -22.19 -13.03 -29.90
N THR A 117 -22.86 -13.20 -28.77
CA THR A 117 -22.96 -12.21 -27.69
C THR A 117 -21.63 -12.11 -26.94
N MET A 118 -21.00 -13.25 -26.65
CA MET A 118 -19.68 -13.26 -25.96
C MET A 118 -18.66 -12.48 -26.77
N ARG A 119 -18.54 -12.75 -28.08
CA ARG A 119 -17.57 -12.02 -28.93
C ARG A 119 -17.78 -10.51 -28.88
N LYS A 120 -19.02 -10.05 -28.95
CA LYS A 120 -19.33 -8.62 -28.84
C LYS A 120 -18.92 -8.06 -27.47
N ARG A 121 -19.28 -8.74 -26.39
CA ARG A 121 -19.00 -8.29 -25.03
C ARG A 121 -17.49 -8.29 -24.71
N VAL A 122 -16.72 -9.25 -25.23
CA VAL A 122 -15.26 -9.27 -25.11
C VAL A 122 -14.67 -8.01 -25.74
N GLU A 123 -15.06 -7.65 -26.99
CA GLU A 123 -14.59 -6.43 -27.65
C GLU A 123 -14.92 -5.18 -26.82
N GLU A 124 -16.20 -5.01 -26.48
CA GLU A 124 -16.68 -3.86 -25.70
C GLU A 124 -15.94 -3.72 -24.36
N THR A 125 -15.68 -4.84 -23.68
CA THR A 125 -15.03 -4.84 -22.37
C THR A 125 -13.55 -4.55 -22.49
N LEU A 126 -12.84 -5.11 -23.48
CA LEU A 126 -11.44 -4.82 -23.74
C LEU A 126 -11.22 -3.34 -24.08
N ASP A 127 -12.10 -2.75 -24.90
CA ASP A 127 -12.06 -1.33 -25.24
C ASP A 127 -12.34 -0.46 -24.01
N LEU A 128 -13.38 -0.78 -23.23
CA LEU A 128 -13.77 -0.04 -22.03
C LEU A 128 -12.65 -0.01 -20.96
N MET A 129 -11.92 -1.12 -20.82
CA MET A 129 -10.79 -1.23 -19.89
C MET A 129 -9.46 -0.75 -20.48
N GLY A 130 -9.43 -0.34 -21.76
CA GLY A 130 -8.22 0.13 -22.45
C GLY A 130 -7.13 -0.95 -22.52
N ILE A 131 -7.51 -2.19 -22.86
CA ILE A 131 -6.61 -3.36 -22.96
C ILE A 131 -6.78 -4.16 -24.25
N ALA A 132 -7.38 -3.57 -25.27
CA ALA A 132 -7.66 -4.27 -26.54
C ALA A 132 -6.38 -4.78 -27.23
N GLU A 133 -5.26 -4.03 -27.11
CA GLU A 133 -3.96 -4.42 -27.65
C GLU A 133 -3.33 -5.62 -26.92
N LEU A 134 -3.80 -5.94 -25.69
CA LEU A 134 -3.29 -7.06 -24.89
C LEU A 134 -4.02 -8.38 -25.15
N ARG A 135 -5.06 -8.37 -25.96
CA ARG A 135 -5.97 -9.49 -26.22
C ARG A 135 -5.30 -10.86 -26.31
N ARG A 136 -4.19 -10.96 -27.07
CA ARG A 136 -3.49 -12.23 -27.35
C ARG A 136 -2.27 -12.46 -26.44
N ARG A 137 -2.04 -11.57 -25.48
CA ARG A 137 -0.92 -11.70 -24.55
C ARG A 137 -1.22 -12.76 -23.50
N GLN A 138 -0.18 -13.40 -23.04
CA GLN A 138 -0.26 -14.30 -21.89
C GLN A 138 -0.40 -13.48 -20.59
N LEU A 139 -1.23 -13.96 -19.67
CA LEU A 139 -1.56 -13.26 -18.42
C LEU A 139 -0.34 -13.07 -17.52
N VAL A 140 0.58 -14.04 -17.54
CA VAL A 140 1.83 -14.00 -16.76
C VAL A 140 2.86 -12.97 -17.27
N GLU A 141 2.73 -12.52 -18.53
CA GLU A 141 3.60 -11.52 -19.14
C GLU A 141 3.17 -10.08 -18.87
N LEU A 142 1.97 -9.90 -18.31
CA LEU A 142 1.38 -8.59 -18.08
C LEU A 142 1.96 -7.90 -16.85
N SER A 143 2.05 -6.57 -16.90
CA SER A 143 2.31 -5.80 -15.69
C SER A 143 1.16 -5.90 -14.69
N GLY A 144 1.43 -5.64 -13.39
CA GLY A 144 0.39 -5.72 -12.35
C GLY A 144 -0.85 -4.87 -12.64
N GLY A 145 -0.69 -3.66 -13.19
CA GLY A 145 -1.81 -2.81 -13.59
C GLY A 145 -2.60 -3.35 -14.79
N GLN A 146 -1.91 -4.00 -15.74
CA GLN A 146 -2.56 -4.69 -16.85
C GLN A 146 -3.33 -5.92 -16.35
N GLN A 147 -2.73 -6.73 -15.47
CA GLN A 147 -3.39 -7.87 -14.83
C GLN A 147 -4.64 -7.45 -14.06
N GLN A 148 -4.57 -6.35 -13.31
CA GLN A 148 -5.72 -5.81 -12.57
C GLN A 148 -6.85 -5.40 -13.52
N ARG A 149 -6.54 -4.70 -14.62
CA ARG A 149 -7.56 -4.32 -15.63
C ARG A 149 -8.16 -5.53 -16.32
N VAL A 150 -7.38 -6.57 -16.59
CA VAL A 150 -7.89 -7.84 -17.13
C VAL A 150 -8.80 -8.55 -16.13
N ALA A 151 -8.45 -8.61 -14.85
CA ALA A 151 -9.30 -9.22 -13.83
C ALA A 151 -10.64 -8.48 -13.68
N ILE A 152 -10.63 -7.15 -13.75
CA ILE A 152 -11.88 -6.36 -13.78
C ILE A 152 -12.66 -6.66 -15.07
N ALA A 153 -12.00 -6.71 -16.23
CA ALA A 153 -12.63 -7.03 -17.51
C ALA A 153 -13.30 -8.41 -17.49
N ALA A 154 -12.64 -9.42 -16.94
CA ALA A 154 -13.15 -10.80 -16.87
C ALA A 154 -14.49 -10.89 -16.12
N VAL A 155 -14.63 -10.16 -15.00
CA VAL A 155 -15.90 -10.15 -14.26
C VAL A 155 -16.94 -9.20 -14.90
N LEU A 156 -16.48 -8.10 -15.51
CA LEU A 156 -17.35 -7.10 -16.14
C LEU A 156 -18.06 -7.63 -17.39
N ALA A 157 -17.42 -8.53 -18.15
CA ALA A 157 -17.98 -9.13 -19.35
C ALA A 157 -19.29 -9.90 -19.09
N ALA A 158 -19.49 -10.40 -17.88
CA ALA A 158 -20.76 -10.99 -17.43
C ALA A 158 -21.89 -9.96 -17.24
N GLN A 159 -21.56 -8.66 -17.23
CA GLN A 159 -22.46 -7.52 -16.99
C GLN A 159 -23.13 -7.56 -15.61
N PRO A 160 -22.36 -7.68 -14.51
CA PRO A 160 -22.93 -7.63 -13.16
C PRO A 160 -23.52 -6.25 -12.86
N ARG A 161 -24.40 -6.16 -11.87
CA ARG A 161 -24.95 -4.89 -11.38
C ARG A 161 -24.08 -4.23 -10.30
N VAL A 162 -23.31 -5.05 -9.61
CA VAL A 162 -22.38 -4.63 -8.55
C VAL A 162 -20.99 -5.15 -8.87
N LEU A 163 -19.98 -4.30 -8.76
CA LEU A 163 -18.57 -4.68 -8.81
C LEU A 163 -17.95 -4.49 -7.44
N VAL A 164 -17.36 -5.54 -6.90
CA VAL A 164 -16.67 -5.56 -5.62
C VAL A 164 -15.17 -5.73 -5.85
N LEU A 165 -14.36 -4.81 -5.32
CA LEU A 165 -12.92 -4.76 -5.53
C LEU A 165 -12.20 -4.74 -4.18
N ASP A 166 -11.37 -5.75 -3.91
CA ASP A 166 -10.59 -5.81 -2.68
C ASP A 166 -9.16 -5.35 -2.97
N GLU A 167 -8.84 -4.12 -2.56
CA GLU A 167 -7.54 -3.44 -2.72
C GLU A 167 -7.00 -3.43 -4.17
N PRO A 168 -7.77 -2.92 -5.14
CA PRO A 168 -7.41 -3.01 -6.55
C PRO A 168 -6.14 -2.26 -6.94
N THR A 169 -5.59 -1.38 -6.08
CA THR A 169 -4.38 -0.60 -6.38
C THR A 169 -3.20 -0.85 -5.45
N SER A 170 -3.30 -1.82 -4.53
CA SER A 170 -2.31 -2.02 -3.45
C SER A 170 -0.90 -2.38 -3.94
N ALA A 171 -0.80 -3.12 -5.06
CA ALA A 171 0.47 -3.58 -5.65
C ALA A 171 0.96 -2.72 -6.82
N LEU A 172 0.27 -1.59 -7.11
CA LEU A 172 0.51 -0.80 -8.31
C LEU A 172 1.30 0.47 -8.01
N ASP A 173 2.17 0.82 -8.96
CA ASP A 173 2.79 2.14 -8.95
C ASP A 173 1.73 3.25 -9.17
N PRO A 174 2.06 4.53 -8.92
CA PRO A 174 1.09 5.61 -8.99
C PRO A 174 0.37 5.75 -10.35
N ASN A 175 1.08 5.49 -11.46
CA ASN A 175 0.49 5.62 -12.80
C ASN A 175 -0.47 4.46 -13.10
N ALA A 176 -0.02 3.21 -12.86
CA ALA A 176 -0.85 2.03 -13.03
C ALA A 176 -2.11 2.07 -12.13
N ALA A 177 -1.95 2.56 -10.89
CA ALA A 177 -3.07 2.77 -9.99
C ALA A 177 -4.07 3.81 -10.52
N GLN A 178 -3.56 4.93 -11.08
CA GLN A 178 -4.40 5.96 -11.68
C GLN A 178 -5.17 5.44 -12.90
N ASP A 179 -4.55 4.60 -13.74
CA ASP A 179 -5.21 3.99 -14.89
C ASP A 179 -6.37 3.07 -14.45
N VAL A 180 -6.14 2.23 -13.43
CA VAL A 180 -7.19 1.37 -12.86
C VAL A 180 -8.33 2.18 -12.25
N LEU A 181 -8.01 3.22 -11.47
CA LEU A 181 -9.04 4.07 -10.86
C LEU A 181 -9.80 4.89 -11.90
N SER A 182 -9.15 5.33 -12.97
CA SER A 182 -9.82 6.01 -14.08
C SER A 182 -10.80 5.10 -14.78
N ALA A 183 -10.44 3.84 -15.02
CA ALA A 183 -11.35 2.84 -15.56
C ALA A 183 -12.55 2.58 -14.62
N ILE A 184 -12.30 2.45 -13.30
CA ILE A 184 -13.38 2.29 -12.31
C ILE A 184 -14.32 3.51 -12.33
N ASN A 185 -13.79 4.73 -12.39
CA ASN A 185 -14.61 5.93 -12.48
C ASN A 185 -15.49 5.94 -13.74
N THR A 186 -14.95 5.53 -14.90
CA THR A 186 -15.74 5.36 -16.13
C THR A 186 -16.88 4.36 -15.94
N LEU A 187 -16.64 3.23 -15.25
CA LEU A 187 -17.68 2.25 -14.96
C LEU A 187 -18.81 2.82 -14.08
N VAL A 188 -18.48 3.68 -13.12
CA VAL A 188 -19.49 4.31 -12.25
C VAL A 188 -20.23 5.42 -12.98
N TYR A 189 -19.51 6.39 -13.57
CA TYR A 189 -20.12 7.62 -14.08
C TYR A 189 -20.75 7.45 -15.48
N ASP A 190 -20.15 6.63 -16.36
CA ASP A 190 -20.62 6.49 -17.74
C ASP A 190 -21.48 5.24 -17.93
N VAL A 191 -21.19 4.14 -17.22
CA VAL A 191 -21.95 2.89 -17.30
C VAL A 191 -23.04 2.81 -16.23
N GLY A 192 -22.92 3.56 -15.12
CA GLY A 192 -23.87 3.54 -14.01
C GLY A 192 -23.74 2.31 -13.10
N LEU A 193 -22.56 1.67 -13.10
CA LEU A 193 -22.29 0.49 -12.28
C LEU A 193 -22.12 0.89 -10.80
N THR A 194 -22.68 0.10 -9.89
CA THR A 194 -22.41 0.26 -8.46
C THR A 194 -21.08 -0.41 -8.12
N VAL A 195 -20.12 0.33 -7.57
CA VAL A 195 -18.81 -0.18 -7.21
C VAL A 195 -18.57 -0.07 -5.72
N VAL A 196 -18.17 -1.18 -5.09
CA VAL A 196 -17.76 -1.22 -3.68
C VAL A 196 -16.30 -1.66 -3.62
N LEU A 197 -15.43 -0.80 -3.12
CA LEU A 197 -14.02 -1.12 -3.04
C LEU A 197 -13.43 -0.89 -1.64
N ALA A 198 -12.46 -1.71 -1.24
CA ALA A 198 -11.59 -1.43 -0.11
C ALA A 198 -10.25 -0.89 -0.63
N GLU A 199 -9.69 0.11 0.05
CA GLU A 199 -8.37 0.65 -0.25
C GLU A 199 -7.65 1.06 1.03
N HIS A 200 -6.32 0.85 1.05
CA HIS A 200 -5.46 1.34 2.13
C HIS A 200 -5.00 2.77 1.89
N ARG A 201 -4.83 3.17 0.62
CA ARG A 201 -4.43 4.52 0.22
C ARG A 201 -5.65 5.35 -0.16
N LEU A 202 -6.37 5.81 0.86
CA LEU A 202 -7.62 6.55 0.68
C LEU A 202 -7.44 7.87 -0.11
N GLU A 203 -6.26 8.46 -0.06
CA GLU A 203 -5.89 9.64 -0.84
C GLU A 203 -6.06 9.46 -2.35
N ARG A 204 -6.06 8.20 -2.84
CA ARG A 204 -6.26 7.87 -4.25
C ARG A 204 -7.74 7.88 -4.66
N VAL A 205 -8.65 7.56 -3.73
CA VAL A 205 -10.07 7.27 -4.05
C VAL A 205 -11.07 8.20 -3.37
N MET A 206 -10.74 8.80 -2.21
CA MET A 206 -11.69 9.58 -1.42
C MET A 206 -12.26 10.81 -2.14
N HIS A 207 -11.60 11.29 -3.20
CA HIS A 207 -12.04 12.46 -3.97
C HIS A 207 -13.10 12.11 -5.02
N THR A 208 -13.24 10.85 -5.38
CA THR A 208 -14.24 10.34 -6.35
C THR A 208 -15.29 9.46 -5.66
N ALA A 209 -15.05 8.99 -4.45
CA ALA A 209 -16.00 8.16 -3.72
C ALA A 209 -17.21 8.98 -3.24
N ASP A 210 -18.42 8.55 -3.64
CA ASP A 210 -19.69 9.17 -3.27
C ASP A 210 -20.04 8.87 -1.81
N SER A 211 -19.87 7.61 -1.42
CA SER A 211 -20.18 7.11 -0.08
C SER A 211 -19.03 6.30 0.51
N ALA A 212 -19.04 6.17 1.83
CA ALA A 212 -18.09 5.35 2.55
C ALA A 212 -18.78 4.46 3.60
N VAL A 213 -18.15 3.32 3.87
CA VAL A 213 -18.51 2.43 4.98
C VAL A 213 -17.29 2.33 5.90
N TRP A 214 -17.37 2.87 7.09
CA TRP A 214 -16.34 2.74 8.09
C TRP A 214 -16.60 1.53 8.98
N LEU A 215 -15.70 0.55 8.92
CA LEU A 215 -15.67 -0.61 9.80
C LEU A 215 -14.82 -0.31 11.03
N ARG A 216 -15.47 -0.27 12.17
CA ARG A 216 -14.84 -0.03 13.46
C ARG A 216 -14.18 -1.30 14.00
N SER A 217 -13.22 -1.14 14.91
CA SER A 217 -12.53 -2.25 15.57
C SER A 217 -13.46 -3.12 16.45
N ASP A 218 -14.67 -2.62 16.79
CA ASP A 218 -15.70 -3.36 17.51
C ASP A 218 -16.65 -4.18 16.58
N GLY A 219 -16.35 -4.26 15.29
CA GLY A 219 -17.14 -4.98 14.28
C GLY A 219 -18.35 -4.21 13.74
N ARG A 220 -18.66 -3.03 14.27
CA ARG A 220 -19.78 -2.20 13.82
C ARG A 220 -19.40 -1.36 12.60
N ALA A 221 -20.40 -0.96 11.82
CA ALA A 221 -20.21 -0.14 10.62
C ALA A 221 -20.96 1.20 10.70
N VAL A 222 -20.37 2.22 10.06
CA VAL A 222 -20.99 3.54 9.86
C VAL A 222 -21.05 3.81 8.37
N PHE A 223 -22.24 4.07 7.85
CA PHE A 223 -22.51 4.36 6.44
C PHE A 223 -22.82 5.85 6.25
N GLY A 224 -22.43 6.42 5.14
CA GLY A 224 -22.78 7.81 4.80
C GLY A 224 -21.94 8.41 3.67
N PRO A 225 -22.13 9.71 3.38
CA PRO A 225 -21.27 10.44 2.46
C PRO A 225 -19.80 10.36 2.88
N THR A 226 -18.88 10.25 1.92
CA THR A 226 -17.45 10.02 2.18
C THR A 226 -16.85 11.01 3.17
N ALA A 227 -17.11 12.31 3.00
CA ALA A 227 -16.57 13.35 3.89
C ALA A 227 -17.07 13.21 5.34
N ASP A 228 -18.36 12.87 5.53
CA ASP A 228 -18.99 12.74 6.85
C ASP A 228 -18.49 11.50 7.60
N VAL A 229 -18.27 10.41 6.88
CA VAL A 229 -17.74 9.17 7.43
C VAL A 229 -16.29 9.35 7.81
N LEU A 230 -15.46 9.92 6.92
CA LEU A 230 -14.03 10.16 7.17
C LEU A 230 -13.79 11.15 8.33
N ALA A 231 -14.68 12.11 8.54
CA ALA A 231 -14.59 13.02 9.69
C ALA A 231 -14.64 12.29 11.04
N ARG A 232 -15.28 11.12 11.09
CA ARG A 232 -15.50 10.31 12.31
C ARG A 232 -14.62 9.07 12.39
N ALA A 233 -14.04 8.67 11.25
CA ALA A 233 -13.24 7.45 11.16
C ALA A 233 -11.93 7.58 11.95
N ASP A 234 -11.46 6.43 12.46
CA ASP A 234 -10.15 6.30 13.10
C ASP A 234 -9.00 6.13 12.09
N VAL A 235 -9.34 6.04 10.80
CA VAL A 235 -8.41 6.04 9.67
C VAL A 235 -8.34 7.45 9.10
N ARG A 236 -7.17 8.09 9.20
CA ARG A 236 -7.01 9.52 8.87
C ARG A 236 -5.97 9.72 7.77
N PRO A 237 -6.39 9.78 6.48
CA PRO A 237 -5.51 10.25 5.42
C PRO A 237 -5.04 11.70 5.66
N PRO A 238 -3.93 12.17 5.06
CA PRO A 238 -3.34 13.47 5.35
C PRO A 238 -4.30 14.66 5.24
N LEU A 239 -5.20 14.69 4.25
CA LEU A 239 -6.18 15.79 4.13
C LEU A 239 -7.28 15.75 5.20
N VAL A 240 -7.64 14.56 5.69
CA VAL A 240 -8.58 14.41 6.81
C VAL A 240 -7.96 14.93 8.09
N GLU A 241 -6.70 14.54 8.35
CA GLU A 241 -5.93 15.01 9.49
C GLU A 241 -5.71 16.52 9.42
N LEU A 242 -5.31 17.05 8.26
CA LEU A 242 -5.14 18.49 8.02
C LEU A 242 -6.44 19.25 8.29
N SER A 243 -7.59 18.71 7.86
CA SER A 243 -8.90 19.33 8.10
C SER A 243 -9.20 19.48 9.59
N GLY A 244 -8.81 18.47 10.40
CA GLY A 244 -8.92 18.53 11.85
C GLY A 244 -8.01 19.58 12.47
N VAL A 245 -6.74 19.61 12.08
CA VAL A 245 -5.73 20.56 12.57
C VAL A 245 -6.12 22.01 12.26
N LEU A 246 -6.63 22.26 11.04
CA LEU A 246 -7.09 23.58 10.63
C LEU A 246 -8.51 23.94 11.15
N GLY A 247 -9.19 22.99 11.77
CA GLY A 247 -10.52 23.17 12.36
C GLY A 247 -11.61 23.46 11.34
N TRP A 248 -11.49 22.90 10.12
CA TRP A 248 -12.50 23.07 9.09
C TRP A 248 -13.82 22.38 9.47
N PRO A 249 -14.98 22.98 9.13
CA PRO A 249 -16.29 22.42 9.48
C PRO A 249 -16.61 21.15 8.69
N SER A 250 -15.96 20.91 7.56
CA SER A 250 -16.07 19.70 6.75
C SER A 250 -14.71 19.24 6.25
N VAL A 251 -14.54 17.92 6.14
CA VAL A 251 -13.30 17.30 5.67
C VAL A 251 -13.05 17.60 4.20
N ALA A 252 -11.81 17.95 3.86
CA ALA A 252 -11.38 18.07 2.48
C ALA A 252 -11.05 16.67 1.91
N THR A 253 -11.71 16.28 0.83
CA THR A 253 -11.48 14.98 0.17
C THR A 253 -10.55 15.07 -1.04
N SER A 254 -10.14 16.29 -1.45
CA SER A 254 -9.19 16.50 -2.54
C SER A 254 -8.26 17.67 -2.27
N VAL A 255 -7.06 17.65 -2.89
CA VAL A 255 -6.10 18.76 -2.84
C VAL A 255 -6.75 20.06 -3.33
N ARG A 256 -7.56 20.02 -4.40
CA ARG A 256 -8.29 21.18 -4.91
C ARG A 256 -9.25 21.77 -3.87
N ASN A 257 -10.00 20.90 -3.18
CA ASN A 257 -10.93 21.32 -2.14
C ASN A 257 -10.16 21.92 -0.94
N ALA A 258 -9.07 21.26 -0.50
CA ALA A 258 -8.23 21.74 0.59
C ALA A 258 -7.60 23.12 0.27
N ARG A 259 -7.08 23.33 -0.96
CA ARG A 259 -6.54 24.64 -1.37
C ARG A 259 -7.58 25.77 -1.26
N ARG A 260 -8.81 25.51 -1.71
CA ARG A 260 -9.90 26.51 -1.58
C ARG A 260 -10.21 26.81 -0.12
N LYS A 261 -10.30 25.75 0.71
CA LYS A 261 -10.54 25.93 2.15
C LYS A 261 -9.42 26.72 2.85
N VAL A 262 -8.15 26.51 2.48
CA VAL A 262 -7.04 27.33 3.00
C VAL A 262 -7.23 28.80 2.66
N GLN A 263 -7.71 29.12 1.46
CA GLN A 263 -7.94 30.50 1.01
C GLN A 263 -9.18 31.14 1.65
N ASP A 264 -10.28 30.38 1.78
CA ASP A 264 -11.60 30.91 2.13
C ASP A 264 -11.96 30.75 3.62
N GLU A 265 -11.51 29.65 4.27
CA GLU A 265 -11.98 29.21 5.59
C GLU A 265 -10.86 29.07 6.62
N GLY A 266 -9.60 29.14 6.20
CA GLY A 266 -8.47 28.75 7.04
C GLY A 266 -7.94 29.85 7.96
N PRO A 267 -7.31 29.49 9.10
CA PRO A 267 -6.36 30.40 9.71
C PRO A 267 -5.22 30.65 8.71
N HIS A 268 -4.86 31.92 8.52
CA HIS A 268 -3.72 32.29 7.68
C HIS A 268 -2.42 31.87 8.39
N VAL A 269 -1.92 30.68 8.07
CA VAL A 269 -0.67 30.15 8.63
C VAL A 269 0.49 30.71 7.81
N VAL A 270 1.46 31.32 8.48
CA VAL A 270 2.72 31.69 7.84
C VAL A 270 3.60 30.45 7.75
N LEU A 271 3.82 29.98 6.55
CA LEU A 271 4.66 28.81 6.26
C LEU A 271 5.95 29.25 5.55
N PRO A 272 7.04 28.51 5.71
CA PRO A 272 8.28 28.81 4.99
C PRO A 272 8.09 28.58 3.49
N ASP A 273 8.70 29.44 2.67
CA ASP A 273 8.75 29.27 1.23
C ASP A 273 9.78 28.20 0.83
N LEU A 274 9.59 27.60 -0.34
CA LEU A 274 10.60 26.72 -0.93
C LEU A 274 11.90 27.51 -1.17
N PRO A 275 13.08 26.92 -0.94
CA PRO A 275 14.34 27.53 -1.30
C PRO A 275 14.34 27.92 -2.78
N SER A 276 14.79 29.13 -3.11
CA SER A 276 14.88 29.62 -4.49
C SER A 276 15.93 28.90 -5.33
N GLU A 277 16.89 28.25 -4.67
CA GLU A 277 17.92 27.41 -5.29
C GLU A 277 17.92 26.01 -4.67
N PRO A 278 18.27 24.96 -5.44
CA PRO A 278 18.40 23.62 -4.90
C PRO A 278 19.41 23.62 -3.74
N VAL A 279 18.95 23.28 -2.54
CA VAL A 279 19.85 23.09 -1.40
C VAL A 279 20.63 21.81 -1.66
N ALA A 280 21.94 21.93 -1.85
CA ALA A 280 22.80 20.76 -1.96
C ALA A 280 22.72 19.97 -0.66
N TRP A 281 22.58 18.65 -0.79
CA TRP A 281 22.70 17.76 0.36
C TRP A 281 24.09 17.95 0.99
N SER A 282 24.13 18.25 2.28
CA SER A 282 25.40 18.40 3.01
C SER A 282 25.56 17.24 3.99
N ASP A 283 26.52 16.39 3.70
CA ASP A 283 26.92 15.26 4.54
C ASP A 283 27.98 15.66 5.59
N ALA A 284 28.20 16.96 5.79
CA ALA A 284 29.24 17.48 6.68
C ALA A 284 29.07 16.96 8.12
N GLY A 285 30.00 16.14 8.55
CA GLY A 285 30.02 15.56 9.91
C GLY A 285 29.36 14.18 10.02
N LEU A 286 28.75 13.64 8.97
CA LEU A 286 28.18 12.29 8.98
C LEU A 286 29.22 11.24 8.58
N THR A 287 29.19 10.07 9.22
CA THR A 287 30.06 8.95 8.86
C THR A 287 29.53 8.26 7.61
N ARG A 288 30.29 8.28 6.51
CA ARG A 288 29.95 7.55 5.31
C ARG A 288 30.04 6.05 5.58
N VAL A 289 28.93 5.34 5.34
CA VAL A 289 28.81 3.90 5.54
C VAL A 289 28.72 3.12 4.23
N VAL A 290 28.19 3.71 3.15
CA VAL A 290 28.20 3.13 1.81
C VAL A 290 28.94 4.03 0.87
N GLU A 291 29.86 3.46 0.11
CA GLU A 291 30.53 4.07 -1.04
C GLU A 291 30.40 3.15 -2.24
N ALA A 292 29.67 3.57 -3.27
CA ALA A 292 29.53 2.86 -4.52
C ALA A 292 29.92 3.77 -5.68
N ARG A 293 30.72 3.25 -6.63
CA ARG A 293 31.13 3.96 -7.84
C ARG A 293 30.95 3.06 -9.05
N GLY A 294 30.18 3.55 -10.03
CA GLY A 294 29.84 2.81 -11.23
C GLY A 294 29.14 1.48 -10.90
N LEU A 295 28.41 1.40 -9.78
CA LEU A 295 27.70 0.19 -9.39
C LEU A 295 26.61 -0.10 -10.42
N THR A 296 26.81 -1.16 -11.21
CA THR A 296 25.94 -1.46 -12.35
C THR A 296 25.42 -2.89 -12.28
N VAL A 297 24.11 -3.05 -12.42
CA VAL A 297 23.41 -4.35 -12.52
C VAL A 297 22.85 -4.52 -13.93
N ARG A 298 23.03 -5.71 -14.51
CA ARG A 298 22.47 -6.08 -15.81
C ARG A 298 21.79 -7.46 -15.74
N TYR A 299 20.67 -7.58 -16.41
CA TYR A 299 20.00 -8.86 -16.67
C TYR A 299 20.12 -9.16 -18.18
N GLY A 300 21.06 -10.03 -18.53
CA GLY A 300 21.46 -10.21 -19.93
C GLY A 300 22.02 -8.92 -20.55
N SER A 301 21.42 -8.46 -21.62
CA SER A 301 21.81 -7.19 -22.27
C SER A 301 21.15 -5.96 -21.66
N GLN A 302 20.10 -6.12 -20.86
CA GLN A 302 19.34 -5.02 -20.31
C GLN A 302 20.03 -4.42 -19.08
N LEU A 303 20.23 -3.09 -19.09
CA LEU A 303 20.66 -2.33 -17.92
C LEU A 303 19.49 -2.24 -16.94
N ALA A 304 19.70 -2.66 -15.70
CA ALA A 304 18.71 -2.52 -14.64
C ALA A 304 18.94 -1.26 -13.79
N VAL A 305 20.22 -1.00 -13.45
CA VAL A 305 20.61 0.21 -12.71
C VAL A 305 22.09 0.48 -12.87
N SER A 306 22.47 1.76 -12.90
CA SER A 306 23.84 2.24 -12.80
C SER A 306 23.85 3.46 -11.87
N ALA A 307 24.63 3.40 -10.77
CA ALA A 307 24.60 4.46 -9.77
C ALA A 307 25.96 4.68 -9.10
N ASP A 308 26.22 5.94 -8.79
CA ASP A 308 27.22 6.38 -7.82
C ASP A 308 26.49 6.82 -6.56
N LEU A 309 26.86 6.28 -5.40
CA LEU A 309 26.15 6.53 -4.14
C LEU A 309 27.14 6.71 -2.99
N ASP A 310 26.89 7.72 -2.18
CA ASP A 310 27.45 7.89 -0.84
C ASP A 310 26.30 7.93 0.15
N LEU A 311 26.22 6.94 1.07
CA LEU A 311 25.19 6.91 2.10
C LEU A 311 25.85 6.96 3.49
N HIS A 312 25.15 7.55 4.45
CA HIS A 312 25.72 7.88 5.73
C HIS A 312 24.96 7.21 6.88
N ALA A 313 25.69 6.86 7.94
CA ALA A 313 25.14 6.36 9.18
C ALA A 313 24.16 7.39 9.79
N GLY A 314 23.07 6.91 10.37
CA GLY A 314 22.04 7.76 10.96
C GLY A 314 21.04 8.36 9.98
N ASN A 315 21.17 8.09 8.67
CA ASN A 315 20.24 8.61 7.67
C ASN A 315 19.17 7.59 7.27
N VAL A 316 17.98 8.11 7.02
CA VAL A 316 16.90 7.38 6.33
C VAL A 316 16.80 7.91 4.91
N VAL A 317 17.03 7.04 3.93
CA VAL A 317 17.09 7.37 2.51
C VAL A 317 15.96 6.70 1.75
N ALA A 318 15.10 7.47 1.07
CA ALA A 318 14.13 6.93 0.14
C ALA A 318 14.76 6.69 -1.24
N LEU A 319 14.52 5.51 -1.81
CA LEU A 319 14.70 5.22 -3.23
C LEU A 319 13.33 5.26 -3.90
N MET A 320 13.06 6.30 -4.67
CA MET A 320 11.81 6.48 -5.38
C MET A 320 11.97 6.23 -6.88
N GLY A 321 10.87 6.03 -7.58
CA GLY A 321 10.83 5.77 -9.03
C GLY A 321 9.74 4.78 -9.40
N ARG A 322 9.42 4.68 -10.69
CA ARG A 322 8.41 3.77 -11.23
C ARG A 322 8.80 2.30 -11.01
N ASN A 323 7.84 1.39 -11.17
CA ASN A 323 8.15 -0.04 -11.24
C ASN A 323 9.11 -0.30 -12.43
N GLY A 324 10.13 -1.14 -12.19
CA GLY A 324 11.17 -1.40 -13.19
C GLY A 324 12.28 -0.36 -13.27
N SER A 325 12.28 0.72 -12.47
CA SER A 325 13.35 1.74 -12.50
C SER A 325 14.69 1.30 -11.89
N GLY A 326 14.78 0.08 -11.35
CA GLY A 326 16.03 -0.46 -10.79
C GLY A 326 16.17 -0.41 -9.27
N LYS A 327 15.17 0.04 -8.50
CA LYS A 327 15.22 0.17 -7.02
C LYS A 327 15.62 -1.13 -6.33
N SER A 328 14.86 -2.21 -6.55
CA SER A 328 15.13 -3.52 -5.95
C SER A 328 16.48 -4.07 -6.42
N SER A 329 16.82 -3.91 -7.72
CA SER A 329 18.13 -4.34 -8.25
C SER A 329 19.29 -3.63 -7.57
N LEU A 330 19.15 -2.33 -7.28
CA LEU A 330 20.15 -1.56 -6.53
C LEU A 330 20.31 -2.11 -5.10
N MET A 331 19.21 -2.36 -4.39
CA MET A 331 19.27 -2.91 -3.03
C MET A 331 19.87 -4.33 -3.00
N TRP A 332 19.50 -5.19 -3.95
CA TRP A 332 20.12 -6.52 -4.10
C TRP A 332 21.61 -6.43 -4.42
N ALA A 333 22.04 -5.40 -5.20
CA ALA A 333 23.45 -5.16 -5.47
C ALA A 333 24.20 -4.66 -4.24
N LEU A 334 23.60 -3.79 -3.42
CA LEU A 334 24.17 -3.36 -2.14
C LEU A 334 24.35 -4.53 -1.17
N GLN A 335 23.39 -5.47 -1.15
CA GLN A 335 23.51 -6.70 -0.36
C GLN A 335 24.54 -7.69 -0.91
N GLY A 336 24.95 -7.55 -2.18
CA GLY A 336 25.83 -8.49 -2.86
C GLY A 336 25.12 -9.75 -3.39
N ALA A 337 23.79 -9.79 -3.38
CA ALA A 337 23.00 -10.95 -3.78
C ALA A 337 22.80 -11.07 -5.30
N VAL A 338 23.09 -10.01 -6.07
CA VAL A 338 23.05 -10.04 -7.54
C VAL A 338 24.42 -9.67 -8.12
N ALA A 339 24.73 -10.25 -9.29
CA ALA A 339 25.95 -9.90 -10.01
C ALA A 339 25.94 -8.42 -10.38
N SER A 340 26.98 -7.71 -9.97
CA SER A 340 27.16 -6.29 -10.24
C SER A 340 28.61 -5.95 -10.55
N THR A 341 28.84 -4.90 -11.32
CA THR A 341 30.15 -4.34 -11.61
C THR A 341 30.35 -3.00 -10.89
N GLY A 342 31.54 -2.44 -10.97
CA GLY A 342 31.89 -1.23 -10.22
C GLY A 342 32.48 -1.54 -8.83
N THR A 343 32.78 -0.50 -8.06
CA THR A 343 33.30 -0.61 -6.70
C THR A 343 32.19 -0.43 -5.69
N LEU A 344 32.20 -1.24 -4.63
CA LEU A 344 31.27 -1.17 -3.53
C LEU A 344 32.04 -1.37 -2.22
N SER A 345 31.84 -0.48 -1.27
CA SER A 345 32.35 -0.59 0.09
C SER A 345 31.24 -0.24 1.07
N ILE A 346 30.96 -1.13 2.02
CA ILE A 346 29.97 -0.93 3.09
C ILE A 346 30.69 -1.15 4.41
N ALA A 347 30.73 -0.12 5.25
CA ALA A 347 31.50 -0.11 6.49
C ALA A 347 32.96 -0.58 6.31
N GLY A 348 33.56 -0.27 5.15
CA GLY A 348 34.94 -0.63 4.78
C GLY A 348 35.13 -2.00 4.10
N SER A 349 34.08 -2.82 3.97
CA SER A 349 34.13 -4.14 3.32
C SER A 349 33.23 -4.21 2.10
N ASP A 350 33.55 -5.08 1.15
CA ASP A 350 32.70 -5.37 -0.01
C ASP A 350 31.86 -6.63 0.29
N PRO A 351 30.51 -6.50 0.42
CA PRO A 351 29.65 -7.63 0.77
C PRO A 351 29.70 -8.80 -0.22
N ARG A 352 30.14 -8.55 -1.47
CA ARG A 352 30.34 -9.58 -2.51
C ARG A 352 31.58 -10.47 -2.28
N ARG A 353 32.45 -10.10 -1.33
CA ARG A 353 33.78 -10.70 -1.14
C ARG A 353 34.01 -11.27 0.25
N VAL A 354 33.08 -11.04 1.16
CA VAL A 354 33.14 -11.53 2.55
C VAL A 354 32.25 -12.77 2.71
N GLY A 355 32.43 -13.50 3.81
CA GLY A 355 31.57 -14.65 4.13
C GLY A 355 30.19 -14.22 4.63
N ASP A 356 29.22 -15.14 4.60
CA ASP A 356 27.79 -14.88 4.90
C ASP A 356 27.57 -14.22 6.28
N ALA A 357 28.30 -14.66 7.30
CA ALA A 357 28.17 -14.09 8.64
C ALA A 357 28.60 -12.61 8.70
N GLU A 358 29.70 -12.25 8.02
CA GLU A 358 30.16 -10.87 7.92
C GLU A 358 29.22 -10.05 7.02
N ALA A 359 28.79 -10.59 5.89
CA ALA A 359 27.86 -9.91 4.97
C ALA A 359 26.57 -9.48 5.67
N ARG A 360 26.03 -10.29 6.59
CA ARG A 360 24.85 -9.96 7.40
C ARG A 360 25.07 -8.76 8.35
N THR A 361 26.30 -8.50 8.77
CA THR A 361 26.63 -7.32 9.57
C THR A 361 26.80 -6.05 8.73
N LEU A 362 27.01 -6.20 7.43
CA LEU A 362 27.13 -5.09 6.50
C LEU A 362 25.76 -4.61 6.03
N VAL A 363 24.95 -5.54 5.48
CA VAL A 363 23.64 -5.21 4.88
C VAL A 363 22.61 -6.26 5.20
N SER A 364 21.45 -5.83 5.66
CA SER A 364 20.25 -6.65 5.67
C SER A 364 19.24 -6.11 4.65
N LEU A 365 18.40 -7.01 4.11
CA LEU A 365 17.35 -6.65 3.16
C LEU A 365 16.05 -7.38 3.51
N VAL A 366 15.00 -6.58 3.69
CA VAL A 366 13.63 -7.07 3.78
C VAL A 366 12.99 -6.92 2.39
N PRO A 367 12.67 -8.03 1.69
CA PRO A 367 12.08 -8.00 0.37
C PRO A 367 10.63 -7.54 0.41
N GLN A 368 10.07 -7.24 -0.77
CA GLN A 368 8.69 -6.81 -0.97
C GLN A 368 7.65 -7.80 -0.40
N THR A 369 7.98 -9.08 -0.34
CA THR A 369 7.19 -10.14 0.28
C THR A 369 7.94 -10.67 1.51
N PRO A 370 7.71 -10.12 2.71
CA PRO A 370 8.45 -10.53 3.92
C PRO A 370 8.34 -12.02 4.23
N SER A 371 7.21 -12.67 3.89
CA SER A 371 7.00 -14.11 4.07
C SER A 371 8.00 -15.00 3.34
N ASP A 372 8.69 -14.48 2.32
CA ASP A 372 9.72 -15.25 1.60
C ASP A 372 10.96 -15.54 2.47
N LEU A 373 11.08 -14.86 3.61
CA LEU A 373 12.15 -15.06 4.59
C LEU A 373 11.71 -15.87 5.81
N LEU A 374 10.49 -16.41 5.82
CA LEU A 374 9.93 -17.18 6.93
C LEU A 374 9.73 -18.64 6.49
N TYR A 375 10.54 -19.53 7.02
CA TYR A 375 10.62 -20.94 6.58
C TYR A 375 10.16 -21.92 7.64
N LEU A 376 10.20 -21.51 8.92
CA LEU A 376 9.95 -22.40 10.05
C LEU A 376 8.48 -22.41 10.46
N PRO A 377 8.01 -23.46 11.12
CA PRO A 377 6.60 -23.64 11.42
C PRO A 377 6.09 -22.74 12.54
N SER A 378 6.98 -22.13 13.35
CA SER A 378 6.60 -21.30 14.47
C SER A 378 7.46 -20.04 14.62
N VAL A 379 6.89 -19.01 15.22
CA VAL A 379 7.58 -17.75 15.53
C VAL A 379 8.80 -17.99 16.43
N GLY A 380 8.67 -18.86 17.43
CA GLY A 380 9.77 -19.19 18.35
C GLY A 380 10.96 -19.78 17.62
N GLU A 381 10.73 -20.75 16.73
CA GLU A 381 11.80 -21.38 15.94
C GLU A 381 12.50 -20.39 14.99
N GLU A 382 11.75 -19.48 14.35
CA GLU A 382 12.33 -18.41 13.51
C GLU A 382 13.26 -17.49 14.32
N LEU A 383 12.84 -17.09 15.52
CA LEU A 383 13.65 -16.23 16.39
C LEU A 383 14.90 -16.92 16.92
N GLU A 384 14.79 -18.19 17.33
CA GLU A 384 15.93 -18.98 17.78
C GLU A 384 16.94 -19.24 16.65
N GLN A 385 16.44 -19.49 15.43
CA GLN A 385 17.29 -19.67 14.26
C GLN A 385 18.04 -18.38 13.92
N ALA A 386 17.37 -17.23 13.99
CA ALA A 386 18.00 -15.94 13.77
C ALA A 386 19.13 -15.64 14.78
N ASP A 387 18.93 -15.97 16.07
CA ASP A 387 19.98 -15.84 17.09
C ASP A 387 21.18 -16.71 16.76
N ARG A 388 20.97 -17.97 16.35
CA ARG A 388 22.04 -18.91 15.97
C ARG A 388 22.82 -18.41 14.75
N GLU A 389 22.12 -18.01 13.70
CA GLU A 389 22.73 -17.55 12.43
C GLU A 389 23.47 -16.23 12.55
N SER A 390 23.02 -15.38 13.46
CA SER A 390 23.68 -14.08 13.75
C SER A 390 24.76 -14.18 14.81
N HIS A 391 25.03 -15.38 15.35
CA HIS A 391 25.92 -15.61 16.50
C HIS A 391 25.55 -14.71 17.69
N ALA A 392 24.29 -14.36 17.83
CA ALA A 392 23.76 -13.53 18.92
C ALA A 392 23.43 -14.38 20.15
N PRO A 393 23.47 -13.80 21.36
CA PRO A 393 22.99 -14.48 22.56
C PRO A 393 21.52 -14.93 22.41
N PRO A 394 21.12 -16.10 22.95
CA PRO A 394 19.75 -16.54 22.93
C PRO A 394 18.77 -15.48 23.46
N GLY A 395 17.66 -15.25 22.77
CA GLY A 395 16.64 -14.25 23.13
C GLY A 395 16.91 -12.85 22.59
N THR A 396 18.01 -12.60 21.86
CA THR A 396 18.32 -11.30 21.26
C THR A 396 17.24 -10.90 20.26
N THR A 397 16.88 -11.79 19.33
CA THR A 397 15.87 -11.51 18.29
C THR A 397 14.48 -11.30 18.92
N ARG A 398 14.15 -12.03 19.98
CA ARG A 398 12.92 -11.80 20.77
C ARG A 398 12.89 -10.41 21.38
N ALA A 399 13.99 -9.97 21.98
CA ALA A 399 14.10 -8.64 22.57
C ALA A 399 13.97 -7.53 21.48
N ILE A 400 14.51 -7.75 20.29
CA ILE A 400 14.33 -6.85 19.15
C ILE A 400 12.85 -6.81 18.74
N LEU A 401 12.17 -7.96 18.58
CA LEU A 401 10.76 -8.04 18.23
C LEU A 401 9.88 -7.27 19.21
N THR A 402 10.13 -7.43 20.50
CA THR A 402 9.43 -6.68 21.56
C THR A 402 9.67 -5.16 21.45
N ARG A 403 10.92 -4.72 21.16
CA ARG A 403 11.24 -3.29 20.92
C ARG A 403 10.55 -2.73 19.67
N LEU A 404 10.26 -3.56 18.67
CA LEU A 404 9.49 -3.21 17.47
C LEU A 404 7.98 -3.11 17.77
N GLY A 405 7.55 -3.38 19.01
CA GLY A 405 6.15 -3.29 19.43
C GLY A 405 5.32 -4.53 19.10
N ALA A 406 5.96 -5.64 18.71
CA ALA A 406 5.27 -6.89 18.40
C ALA A 406 5.47 -7.92 19.52
N ASP A 407 4.36 -8.36 20.11
CA ASP A 407 4.32 -9.46 21.07
C ASP A 407 3.60 -10.64 20.41
N LEU A 408 4.38 -11.61 19.92
CA LEU A 408 3.89 -12.76 19.16
C LEU A 408 4.12 -14.04 19.96
N PRO A 409 3.10 -14.90 20.14
CA PRO A 409 3.24 -16.20 20.77
C PRO A 409 4.23 -17.09 20.01
N ASP A 410 5.05 -17.85 20.76
CA ASP A 410 6.11 -18.70 20.16
C ASP A 410 5.56 -19.84 19.30
N ASP A 411 4.41 -20.38 19.64
CA ASP A 411 3.76 -21.50 18.95
C ASP A 411 2.98 -21.09 17.71
N ARG A 412 2.84 -19.77 17.47
CA ARG A 412 2.06 -19.27 16.33
C ARG A 412 2.80 -19.51 15.00
N ASN A 413 2.04 -19.96 13.99
CA ASN A 413 2.59 -20.10 12.63
C ASN A 413 2.78 -18.71 12.00
N PRO A 414 3.97 -18.42 11.42
CA PRO A 414 4.22 -17.13 10.76
C PRO A 414 3.26 -16.81 9.59
N ARG A 415 2.66 -17.82 8.96
CA ARG A 415 1.68 -17.66 7.89
C ARG A 415 0.36 -17.06 8.37
N ASP A 416 0.03 -17.24 9.66
CA ASP A 416 -1.20 -16.75 10.28
C ASP A 416 -1.06 -15.33 10.84
N LEU A 417 0.11 -14.72 10.66
CA LEU A 417 0.38 -13.35 11.09
C LEU A 417 -0.24 -12.33 10.11
N SER A 418 -0.65 -11.18 10.64
CA SER A 418 -0.99 -10.03 9.80
C SER A 418 0.26 -9.50 9.07
N GLU A 419 0.06 -8.71 8.00
CA GLU A 419 1.17 -8.12 7.23
C GLU A 419 2.15 -7.34 8.14
N GLY A 420 1.64 -6.51 9.05
CA GLY A 420 2.48 -5.76 9.99
C GLY A 420 3.21 -6.63 11.01
N GLN A 421 2.54 -7.66 11.53
CA GLN A 421 3.17 -8.64 12.44
C GLN A 421 4.28 -9.42 11.72
N ARG A 422 4.04 -9.79 10.46
CA ARG A 422 5.00 -10.48 9.62
C ARG A 422 6.20 -9.59 9.31
N LEU A 423 5.96 -8.33 8.95
CA LEU A 423 7.02 -7.34 8.74
C LEU A 423 7.86 -7.13 10.01
N ALA A 424 7.23 -7.02 11.19
CA ALA A 424 7.93 -6.86 12.45
C ALA A 424 8.79 -8.08 12.79
N LEU A 425 8.30 -9.31 12.55
CA LEU A 425 9.05 -10.54 12.74
C LEU A 425 10.28 -10.60 11.82
N VAL A 426 10.11 -10.34 10.52
CA VAL A 426 11.22 -10.34 9.57
C VAL A 426 12.23 -9.24 9.88
N LEU A 427 11.77 -8.04 10.26
CA LEU A 427 12.67 -6.98 10.73
C LEU A 427 13.48 -7.43 11.94
N ALA A 428 12.86 -8.06 12.94
CA ALA A 428 13.58 -8.54 14.12
C ALA A 428 14.67 -9.56 13.74
N ILE A 429 14.37 -10.49 12.83
CA ILE A 429 15.31 -11.48 12.30
C ILE A 429 16.48 -10.79 11.60
N GLN A 430 16.19 -9.85 10.70
CA GLN A 430 17.21 -9.15 9.91
C GLN A 430 18.11 -8.24 10.78
N LEU A 431 17.58 -7.70 11.86
CA LEU A 431 18.30 -6.83 12.79
C LEU A 431 19.15 -7.57 13.83
N ALA A 432 19.01 -8.90 13.95
CA ALA A 432 19.75 -9.70 14.92
C ALA A 432 21.28 -9.60 14.74
N ALA A 433 21.74 -9.48 13.47
CA ALA A 433 23.16 -9.31 13.14
C ALA A 433 23.67 -7.86 13.30
N ARG A 434 22.82 -6.89 13.67
CA ARG A 434 23.13 -5.45 13.77
C ARG A 434 23.77 -4.88 12.50
N PRO A 435 23.09 -4.93 11.35
CA PRO A 435 23.64 -4.49 10.09
C PRO A 435 23.93 -2.98 10.07
N ALA A 436 25.00 -2.58 9.38
CA ALA A 436 25.33 -1.17 9.17
C ALA A 436 24.33 -0.48 8.22
N VAL A 437 23.76 -1.27 7.27
CA VAL A 437 22.75 -0.81 6.32
C VAL A 437 21.53 -1.72 6.38
N VAL A 438 20.34 -1.13 6.50
CA VAL A 438 19.05 -1.83 6.49
C VAL A 438 18.29 -1.41 5.24
N CYS A 439 18.09 -2.33 4.31
CA CYS A 439 17.31 -2.12 3.07
C CYS A 439 15.88 -2.67 3.25
N LEU A 440 14.88 -1.85 2.93
CA LEU A 440 13.46 -2.22 2.99
C LEU A 440 12.82 -2.01 1.62
N ASP A 441 12.33 -3.08 0.99
CA ASP A 441 11.71 -3.00 -0.34
C ASP A 441 10.19 -2.96 -0.20
N GLU A 442 9.57 -1.81 -0.51
CA GLU A 442 8.13 -1.53 -0.43
C GLU A 442 7.49 -1.92 0.93
N PRO A 443 8.09 -1.52 2.07
CA PRO A 443 7.65 -2.00 3.39
C PRO A 443 6.29 -1.46 3.82
N THR A 444 5.73 -0.47 3.10
CA THR A 444 4.42 0.13 3.39
C THR A 444 3.25 -0.59 2.75
N ARG A 445 3.51 -1.64 1.96
CA ARG A 445 2.47 -2.40 1.27
C ARG A 445 1.58 -3.13 2.27
N GLY A 446 0.25 -3.01 2.11
CA GLY A 446 -0.73 -3.64 3.02
C GLY A 446 -0.82 -3.03 4.42
N LEU A 447 -0.07 -1.95 4.70
CA LEU A 447 -0.13 -1.25 5.98
C LEU A 447 -1.16 -0.12 5.95
N ASP A 448 -1.96 -0.01 7.00
CA ASP A 448 -2.80 1.15 7.25
C ASP A 448 -1.99 2.37 7.75
N TYR A 449 -2.64 3.52 7.89
CA TYR A 449 -1.94 4.77 8.28
C TYR A 449 -1.28 4.68 9.64
N GLN A 450 -1.90 4.03 10.63
CA GLN A 450 -1.31 3.86 11.95
C GLN A 450 -0.05 3.00 11.89
N MET A 451 -0.10 1.87 11.19
CA MET A 451 1.05 0.99 11.02
C MET A 451 2.19 1.67 10.25
N LYS A 452 1.86 2.54 9.27
CA LYS A 452 2.88 3.37 8.60
C LYS A 452 3.55 4.35 9.56
N HIS A 453 2.81 4.99 10.45
CA HIS A 453 3.38 5.86 11.50
C HIS A 453 4.30 5.07 12.45
N GLU A 454 3.87 3.88 12.86
CA GLU A 454 4.68 2.98 13.70
C GLU A 454 5.97 2.56 12.97
N LEU A 455 5.87 2.20 11.68
CA LEU A 455 7.04 1.87 10.85
C LEU A 455 7.98 3.07 10.71
N ALA A 456 7.47 4.29 10.48
CA ALA A 456 8.29 5.49 10.41
C ALA A 456 9.06 5.72 11.72
N ALA A 457 8.43 5.52 12.88
CA ALA A 457 9.08 5.60 14.18
C ALA A 457 10.14 4.51 14.38
N ILE A 458 9.90 3.29 13.87
CA ILE A 458 10.88 2.19 13.89
C ILE A 458 12.10 2.56 13.06
N VAL A 459 11.89 3.01 11.82
CA VAL A 459 12.95 3.37 10.89
C VAL A 459 13.82 4.51 11.46
N ARG A 460 13.16 5.51 12.05
CA ARG A 460 13.90 6.61 12.70
C ARG A 460 14.77 6.12 13.85
N ARG A 461 14.25 5.27 14.73
CA ARG A 461 15.04 4.67 15.81
C ARG A 461 16.24 3.87 15.31
N LEU A 462 16.10 3.11 14.24
CA LEU A 462 17.23 2.38 13.63
C LEU A 462 18.31 3.34 13.15
N ALA A 463 17.92 4.45 12.55
CA ALA A 463 18.86 5.49 12.12
C ALA A 463 19.51 6.18 13.32
N ASP A 464 18.75 6.52 14.37
CA ASP A 464 19.28 7.11 15.61
C ASP A 464 20.25 6.16 16.34
N ASP A 465 20.05 4.83 16.22
CA ASP A 465 20.97 3.79 16.71
C ASP A 465 22.23 3.64 15.80
N GLY A 466 22.35 4.43 14.72
CA GLY A 466 23.53 4.54 13.86
C GLY A 466 23.46 3.73 12.55
N ALA A 467 22.38 3.02 12.25
CA ALA A 467 22.22 2.35 10.97
C ALA A 467 21.92 3.37 9.85
N CYS A 468 22.33 3.05 8.62
CA CYS A 468 21.77 3.69 7.42
C CYS A 468 20.55 2.89 6.96
N VAL A 469 19.38 3.52 6.85
CA VAL A 469 18.16 2.85 6.41
C VAL A 469 17.83 3.29 4.99
N VAL A 470 17.72 2.34 4.07
CA VAL A 470 17.39 2.57 2.66
C VAL A 470 16.02 1.97 2.36
N ILE A 471 15.07 2.78 1.92
CA ILE A 471 13.68 2.37 1.71
C ILE A 471 13.32 2.57 0.25
N ALA A 472 13.15 1.50 -0.50
CA ALA A 472 12.53 1.59 -1.82
C ALA A 472 11.02 1.69 -1.63
N THR A 473 10.43 2.75 -2.15
CA THR A 473 8.99 2.96 -2.05
C THR A 473 8.47 3.92 -3.12
N HIS A 474 7.19 3.80 -3.41
CA HIS A 474 6.42 4.76 -4.20
C HIS A 474 5.39 5.51 -3.33
N ASP A 475 5.46 5.34 -2.00
CA ASP A 475 4.58 6.01 -1.04
C ASP A 475 5.16 7.38 -0.65
N VAL A 476 4.68 8.42 -1.35
CA VAL A 476 5.16 9.80 -1.14
C VAL A 476 4.81 10.34 0.25
N GLU A 477 3.69 9.91 0.83
CA GLU A 477 3.27 10.33 2.17
C GLU A 477 4.20 9.72 3.24
N PHE A 478 4.53 8.44 3.10
CA PHE A 478 5.49 7.77 3.97
C PHE A 478 6.90 8.35 3.81
N THR A 479 7.34 8.60 2.57
CA THR A 479 8.64 9.24 2.29
C THR A 479 8.74 10.60 2.98
N ALA A 480 7.73 11.45 2.85
CA ALA A 480 7.69 12.75 3.50
C ALA A 480 7.79 12.69 5.03
N GLN A 481 7.24 11.63 5.63
CA GLN A 481 7.21 11.45 7.08
C GLN A 481 8.49 10.81 7.65
N ALA A 482 9.08 9.87 6.91
CA ALA A 482 10.07 8.95 7.47
C ALA A 482 11.52 9.23 7.04
N THR A 483 11.75 9.99 5.93
CA THR A 483 13.07 10.05 5.30
C THR A 483 13.72 11.43 5.32
N ASP A 484 15.06 11.43 5.40
CA ASP A 484 15.88 12.64 5.38
C ASP A 484 16.29 13.02 3.94
N ARG A 485 16.59 12.00 3.14
CA ARG A 485 17.09 12.12 1.77
C ARG A 485 16.24 11.29 0.81
N CYS A 486 16.03 11.81 -0.38
CA CYS A 486 15.29 11.14 -1.44
C CYS A 486 16.13 11.05 -2.71
N ILE A 487 16.31 9.82 -3.19
CA ILE A 487 16.97 9.51 -4.46
C ILE A 487 15.91 8.99 -5.43
N VAL A 488 15.79 9.60 -6.59
CA VAL A 488 14.83 9.20 -7.61
C VAL A 488 15.55 8.48 -8.75
N LEU A 489 15.09 7.27 -9.05
CA LEU A 489 15.57 6.44 -10.14
C LEU A 489 14.59 6.47 -11.32
N ALA A 490 15.12 6.65 -12.53
CA ALA A 490 14.38 6.49 -13.77
C ALA A 490 15.27 5.78 -14.81
N ASP A 491 14.72 4.76 -15.46
CA ASP A 491 15.39 3.97 -16.50
C ASP A 491 16.80 3.46 -16.10
N GLY A 492 16.98 3.17 -14.83
CA GLY A 492 18.23 2.66 -14.26
C GLY A 492 19.24 3.73 -13.84
N ASP A 493 18.96 5.02 -14.04
CA ASP A 493 19.83 6.13 -13.66
C ASP A 493 19.28 6.92 -12.48
N VAL A 494 20.16 7.57 -11.70
CA VAL A 494 19.80 8.54 -10.67
C VAL A 494 19.46 9.87 -11.32
N VAL A 495 18.19 10.28 -11.26
CA VAL A 495 17.72 11.53 -11.89
C VAL A 495 17.54 12.69 -10.91
N ALA A 496 17.40 12.38 -9.61
CA ALA A 496 17.41 13.38 -8.54
C ALA A 496 17.98 12.76 -7.27
N ASP A 497 18.70 13.56 -6.48
CA ASP A 497 19.28 13.19 -5.21
C ASP A 497 19.40 14.42 -4.31
N GLY A 498 18.80 14.40 -3.13
CA GLY A 498 18.82 15.54 -2.23
C GLY A 498 17.95 15.38 -1.00
N PRO A 499 17.84 16.43 -0.19
CA PRO A 499 16.92 16.43 0.95
C PRO A 499 15.51 16.07 0.52
N THR A 500 14.84 15.18 1.27
CA THR A 500 13.45 14.75 0.98
C THR A 500 12.53 15.94 0.74
N ARG A 501 12.67 16.98 1.55
CA ARG A 501 11.89 18.22 1.43
C ARG A 501 12.02 18.86 0.05
N VAL A 502 13.24 19.05 -0.41
CA VAL A 502 13.53 19.70 -1.70
C VAL A 502 13.00 18.85 -2.86
N VAL A 503 13.32 17.56 -2.86
CA VAL A 503 12.91 16.64 -3.95
C VAL A 503 11.39 16.49 -4.00
N CYS A 504 10.73 16.32 -2.85
CA CYS A 504 9.29 16.09 -2.80
C CYS A 504 8.49 17.39 -3.01
N CYS A 505 8.87 18.53 -2.42
CA CYS A 505 8.10 19.77 -2.61
C CYS A 505 8.22 20.31 -4.04
N ALA A 506 9.39 20.18 -4.67
CA ALA A 506 9.61 20.69 -6.03
C ALA A 506 8.98 19.84 -7.15
N SER A 507 8.58 18.61 -6.88
CA SER A 507 8.08 17.67 -7.89
C SER A 507 6.59 17.39 -7.77
N PRO A 508 5.72 17.78 -8.71
CA PRO A 508 4.28 17.45 -8.64
C PRO A 508 3.99 15.95 -8.54
N GLY A 509 4.85 15.09 -9.14
CA GLY A 509 4.69 13.64 -9.14
C GLY A 509 5.05 12.98 -7.80
N PHE A 510 5.99 13.56 -7.07
CA PHE A 510 6.50 13.02 -5.80
C PHE A 510 6.07 13.85 -4.58
N SER A 511 5.27 14.91 -4.77
CA SER A 511 4.73 15.72 -3.69
C SER A 511 3.67 15.00 -2.89
N PRO A 512 3.76 14.99 -1.55
CA PRO A 512 2.66 14.59 -0.68
C PRO A 512 1.48 15.57 -0.76
N GLN A 513 0.31 15.16 -0.29
CA GLN A 513 -0.92 15.96 -0.38
C GLN A 513 -0.76 17.32 0.31
N VAL A 514 -0.12 17.36 1.48
CA VAL A 514 0.10 18.61 2.23
C VAL A 514 0.96 19.59 1.44
N ALA A 515 2.09 19.13 0.87
CA ALA A 515 2.93 19.96 0.03
C ALA A 515 2.17 20.50 -1.20
N LYS A 516 1.32 19.66 -1.82
CA LYS A 516 0.46 20.10 -2.92
C LYS A 516 -0.55 21.16 -2.48
N VAL A 517 -1.11 21.07 -1.28
CA VAL A 517 -2.08 22.06 -0.76
C VAL A 517 -1.43 23.42 -0.56
N PHE A 518 -0.25 23.43 0.05
CA PHE A 518 0.41 24.67 0.45
C PHE A 518 1.45 25.20 -0.54
N HIS A 519 1.67 24.53 -1.67
CA HIS A 519 2.61 25.02 -2.68
C HIS A 519 2.34 26.51 -3.02
N PRO A 520 3.37 27.42 -3.02
CA PRO A 520 4.81 27.13 -3.08
C PRO A 520 5.54 27.02 -1.73
N HIS A 521 4.86 26.91 -0.62
CA HIS A 521 5.51 26.82 0.70
C HIS A 521 6.22 25.49 0.91
N ASP A 522 7.30 25.53 1.70
CA ASP A 522 8.16 24.38 2.00
C ASP A 522 7.62 23.59 3.20
N VAL A 523 6.58 22.79 2.96
CA VAL A 523 5.89 21.97 3.97
C VAL A 523 5.61 20.59 3.42
N LEU A 524 5.97 19.54 4.15
CA LEU A 524 5.76 18.15 3.75
C LEU A 524 4.57 17.48 4.46
N THR A 525 4.39 17.75 5.75
CA THR A 525 3.52 16.96 6.63
C THR A 525 2.51 17.81 7.39
N VAL A 526 1.44 17.17 7.85
CA VAL A 526 0.44 17.80 8.74
C VAL A 526 1.07 18.23 10.07
N ALA A 527 2.04 17.48 10.57
CA ALA A 527 2.75 17.80 11.81
C ALA A 527 3.50 19.15 11.71
N GLU A 528 4.08 19.46 10.56
CA GLU A 528 4.75 20.74 10.32
C GLU A 528 3.74 21.91 10.31
N VAL A 529 2.58 21.72 9.67
CA VAL A 529 1.49 22.72 9.70
C VAL A 529 1.02 22.94 11.14
N SER A 530 0.83 21.87 11.90
CA SER A 530 0.42 21.94 13.31
C SER A 530 1.45 22.70 14.16
N SER A 531 2.74 22.42 13.94
CA SER A 531 3.84 23.11 14.62
C SER A 531 3.91 24.60 14.27
N ALA A 532 3.70 24.95 12.99
CA ALA A 532 3.65 26.35 12.55
C ALA A 532 2.47 27.11 13.18
N LEU A 533 1.29 26.47 13.27
CA LEU A 533 0.12 27.03 13.96
C LEU A 533 0.39 27.25 15.45
N ALA A 534 1.01 26.27 16.11
CA ALA A 534 1.35 26.37 17.53
C ALA A 534 2.32 27.53 17.79
N ALA A 535 3.36 27.68 16.95
CA ALA A 535 4.34 28.75 17.05
C ALA A 535 3.72 30.15 16.88
N GLN A 536 2.61 30.26 16.16
CA GLN A 536 1.88 31.51 15.93
C GLN A 536 0.72 31.73 16.92
N GLY A 537 0.52 30.81 17.88
CA GLY A 537 -0.59 30.88 18.85
C GLY A 537 -1.97 30.62 18.24
N LEU A 538 -2.03 30.02 17.04
CA LEU A 538 -3.25 29.70 16.29
C LEU A 538 -3.71 28.25 16.48
N ALA A 539 -2.93 27.42 17.20
CA ALA A 539 -3.30 26.03 17.44
C ALA A 539 -4.59 25.94 18.26
N LYS A 540 -5.60 25.24 17.73
CA LYS A 540 -6.72 24.79 18.55
C LYS A 540 -6.24 23.56 19.35
N ALA A 541 -6.68 23.47 20.62
CA ALA A 541 -6.47 22.24 21.39
C ALA A 541 -7.04 21.04 20.60
N PRO A 542 -6.35 19.90 20.57
CA PRO A 542 -6.89 18.71 19.92
C PRO A 542 -8.22 18.35 20.57
N ALA A 543 -9.26 18.17 19.76
CA ALA A 543 -10.61 17.80 20.20
C ALA A 543 -10.67 16.32 20.61
#